data_b4f3cc2a193f8dcf507a168b942975f9
#
_entry.id   b4f3cc2a193f8dcf507a168b942975f9
#
_cell.length_a   1.000
_cell.length_b   1.000
_cell.length_c   1.000
_cell.angle_alpha   90.00
_cell.angle_beta   90.00
_cell.angle_gamma   90.00
#
_symmetry.space_group_name_H-M   'P 1'
#
loop_
_entity.id
_entity.type
_entity.pdbx_description
1 polymer ?
#
loop_
_entity_poly.entity_id
_entity_poly.type
_entity_poly.pdbx_seq_one_letter_code
_entity_poly.pdbx_strand_id
1 'polypeptide(L)'
;MDTARGVAVLERRTSVGHGPIGDIAAGSAGVVLTNFGADSAAILDPAGLAPGALVRLAGEPSAVVVTEDRAYVATASASHDDVSVIDLDTHTVVATFPVAFGVTALTASPDGKRIYAGRTADDRVDITVIDVVAERVGTIDIGQGPAACIDALRVDPDGKRLYAAVTDAVGSRLIVVDAETSRVQRVIGVGSPIRDIAYAGGAVYVLTSDRAVGGAVHVIDLSTDRVTDTVELGGAPTQLVMSPDQTRAYIVDYDRVAVLCTLSLEVLDSLSVDARPSCVAPGVDGSHLYVADYSGAVTVFAVESAMESLYTQVLATDPSAVRAPRSLQPATV
;
A
#
# COMPACT_ATOMS: atom_id res chain seq x y z
N MET A 1 -19.01 31.70 1.48
CA MET A 1 -18.12 30.71 2.08
C MET A 1 -18.29 29.47 1.22
N ASP A 2 -17.48 29.36 0.19
CA ASP A 2 -17.41 28.18 -0.66
C ASP A 2 -16.73 27.08 0.15
N THR A 3 -17.51 26.09 0.58
CA THR A 3 -16.94 24.85 1.12
C THR A 3 -16.30 24.15 -0.07
N ALA A 4 -14.98 24.26 -0.19
CA ALA A 4 -14.23 23.39 -1.08
C ALA A 4 -14.69 21.94 -0.79
N ARG A 5 -15.32 21.28 -1.77
CA ARG A 5 -15.64 19.86 -1.65
C ARG A 5 -14.33 19.13 -1.45
N GLY A 6 -14.20 18.38 -0.35
CA GLY A 6 -13.03 17.55 -0.10
C GLY A 6 -12.87 16.54 -1.23
N VAL A 7 -11.65 16.13 -1.46
CA VAL A 7 -11.28 15.12 -2.49
C VAL A 7 -11.90 13.74 -2.19
N ALA A 8 -12.26 13.52 -0.91
CA ALA A 8 -12.88 12.30 -0.44
C ALA A 8 -14.00 12.62 0.57
N VAL A 9 -15.08 11.86 0.50
CA VAL A 9 -16.27 12.05 1.35
C VAL A 9 -16.49 10.77 2.16
N LEU A 10 -16.68 10.93 3.47
CA LEU A 10 -17.04 9.81 4.34
C LEU A 10 -18.36 9.18 3.85
N GLU A 11 -18.31 7.90 3.52
CA GLU A 11 -19.48 7.15 3.07
C GLU A 11 -20.01 6.23 4.16
N ARG A 12 -19.12 5.46 4.79
CA ARG A 12 -19.52 4.41 5.73
C ARG A 12 -18.42 4.11 6.74
N ARG A 13 -18.82 3.54 7.87
CA ARG A 13 -17.93 2.92 8.85
C ARG A 13 -18.43 1.54 9.23
N THR A 14 -17.53 0.58 9.33
CA THR A 14 -17.80 -0.78 9.81
C THR A 14 -16.75 -1.17 10.84
N SER A 15 -17.02 -2.20 11.63
CA SER A 15 -16.04 -2.74 12.59
C SER A 15 -15.87 -4.23 12.34
N VAL A 16 -14.62 -4.68 12.36
CA VAL A 16 -14.28 -6.10 12.29
C VAL A 16 -14.22 -6.76 13.68
N GLY A 17 -14.58 -6.01 14.72
CA GLY A 17 -14.78 -6.52 16.07
C GLY A 17 -13.53 -6.55 16.95
N HIS A 18 -12.36 -6.59 16.40
CA HIS A 18 -11.10 -6.65 17.14
C HIS A 18 -10.02 -5.79 16.46
N GLY A 19 -9.27 -5.05 17.25
CA GLY A 19 -8.09 -4.29 16.82
C GLY A 19 -6.88 -4.67 17.67
N PRO A 20 -5.70 -4.14 17.37
CA PRO A 20 -5.39 -3.26 16.25
C PRO A 20 -5.36 -3.99 14.90
N ILE A 21 -5.71 -3.26 13.85
CA ILE A 21 -5.50 -3.73 12.48
C ILE A 21 -4.08 -3.36 12.09
N GLY A 22 -3.29 -4.37 11.67
CA GLY A 22 -1.87 -4.20 11.32
C GLY A 22 -1.68 -3.73 9.88
N ASP A 23 -2.42 -4.33 8.94
CA ASP A 23 -2.33 -4.03 7.52
C ASP A 23 -3.67 -4.28 6.81
N ILE A 24 -3.85 -3.68 5.64
CA ILE A 24 -5.06 -3.78 4.81
C ILE A 24 -4.70 -3.81 3.34
N ALA A 25 -5.35 -4.70 2.59
CA ALA A 25 -5.24 -4.75 1.14
C ALA A 25 -6.62 -4.94 0.49
N ALA A 26 -6.87 -4.22 -0.60
CA ALA A 26 -8.11 -4.31 -1.35
C ALA A 26 -7.87 -4.99 -2.70
N GLY A 27 -8.74 -5.93 -3.04
CA GLY A 27 -8.82 -6.62 -4.32
C GLY A 27 -10.24 -6.57 -4.88
N SER A 28 -10.43 -7.09 -6.09
CA SER A 28 -11.75 -7.20 -6.72
C SER A 28 -12.68 -8.15 -5.97
N ALA A 29 -12.14 -9.19 -5.32
CA ALA A 29 -12.90 -10.20 -4.59
C ALA A 29 -13.15 -9.82 -3.11
N GLY A 30 -12.42 -8.87 -2.54
CA GLY A 30 -12.59 -8.46 -1.14
C GLY A 30 -11.54 -7.51 -0.62
N VAL A 31 -11.82 -6.97 0.55
CA VAL A 31 -10.86 -6.19 1.34
C VAL A 31 -10.42 -7.04 2.52
N VAL A 32 -9.13 -7.28 2.62
CA VAL A 32 -8.53 -8.15 3.63
C VAL A 32 -7.74 -7.33 4.64
N LEU A 33 -7.98 -7.60 5.92
CA LEU A 33 -7.35 -6.91 7.03
C LEU A 33 -6.65 -7.91 7.94
N THR A 34 -5.49 -7.57 8.46
CA THR A 34 -4.78 -8.36 9.46
C THR A 34 -5.15 -7.91 10.86
N ASN A 35 -5.66 -8.81 11.68
CA ASN A 35 -5.94 -8.58 13.09
C ASN A 35 -4.73 -9.02 13.93
N PHE A 36 -3.86 -8.08 14.18
CA PHE A 36 -2.73 -8.24 15.08
C PHE A 36 -3.23 -8.55 16.51
N GLY A 37 -2.74 -9.55 17.14
CA GLY A 37 -3.17 -9.97 18.49
C GLY A 37 -4.46 -10.81 18.55
N ALA A 38 -5.04 -11.17 17.40
CA ALA A 38 -6.17 -12.10 17.32
C ALA A 38 -5.91 -13.30 16.40
N ASP A 39 -4.68 -13.44 15.86
CA ASP A 39 -4.25 -14.50 14.95
C ASP A 39 -5.27 -14.75 13.84
N SER A 40 -5.72 -13.68 13.20
CA SER A 40 -6.79 -13.76 12.22
C SER A 40 -6.71 -12.70 11.14
N ALA A 41 -7.27 -12.99 9.98
CA ALA A 41 -7.57 -12.02 8.93
C ALA A 41 -9.09 -11.84 8.80
N ALA A 42 -9.54 -10.60 8.70
CA ALA A 42 -10.94 -10.29 8.38
C ALA A 42 -11.08 -10.00 6.90
N ILE A 43 -12.15 -10.49 6.28
CA ILE A 43 -12.49 -10.25 4.89
C ILE A 43 -13.78 -9.46 4.85
N LEU A 44 -13.79 -8.32 4.17
CA LEU A 44 -14.98 -7.51 3.92
C LEU A 44 -15.39 -7.64 2.46
N ASP A 45 -16.68 -7.72 2.21
CA ASP A 45 -17.23 -7.59 0.87
C ASP A 45 -17.00 -6.16 0.35
N PRO A 46 -16.32 -5.97 -0.80
CA PRO A 46 -16.05 -4.64 -1.33
C PRO A 46 -17.30 -3.85 -1.70
N ALA A 47 -18.40 -4.54 -2.08
CA ALA A 47 -19.65 -3.88 -2.45
C ALA A 47 -20.52 -3.51 -1.25
N GLY A 48 -20.56 -4.35 -0.22
CA GLY A 48 -21.42 -4.19 0.94
C GLY A 48 -20.71 -3.73 2.20
N LEU A 49 -19.41 -3.91 2.30
CA LEU A 49 -18.60 -3.71 3.50
C LEU A 49 -19.19 -4.38 4.74
N ALA A 50 -20.01 -5.38 4.50
CA ALA A 50 -20.44 -6.26 5.55
C ALA A 50 -19.23 -7.08 5.99
N PRO A 51 -19.05 -7.34 7.30
CA PRO A 51 -18.09 -8.31 7.78
C PRO A 51 -18.41 -9.66 7.11
N GLY A 52 -17.58 -10.07 6.13
CA GLY A 52 -17.83 -11.30 5.39
C GLY A 52 -17.39 -12.50 6.20
N ALA A 53 -16.11 -12.59 6.50
CA ALA A 53 -15.54 -13.72 7.20
C ALA A 53 -14.37 -13.32 8.11
N LEU A 54 -14.17 -14.12 9.15
CA LEU A 54 -12.97 -14.09 9.97
C LEU A 54 -12.22 -15.41 9.78
N VAL A 55 -11.03 -15.33 9.19
CA VAL A 55 -10.17 -16.48 8.92
C VAL A 55 -9.12 -16.57 10.01
N ARG A 56 -9.08 -17.71 10.73
CA ARG A 56 -8.03 -17.97 11.72
C ARG A 56 -6.72 -18.34 11.04
N LEU A 57 -5.63 -17.81 11.55
CA LEU A 57 -4.27 -18.05 11.08
C LEU A 57 -3.47 -18.83 12.13
N ALA A 58 -2.37 -19.42 11.73
CA ALA A 58 -1.52 -20.20 12.62
C ALA A 58 -0.61 -19.35 13.53
N GLY A 59 -0.55 -18.03 13.27
CA GLY A 59 0.27 -17.08 14.01
C GLY A 59 -0.21 -15.65 13.82
N GLU A 60 0.51 -14.72 14.41
CA GLU A 60 0.22 -13.30 14.40
C GLU A 60 0.45 -12.69 13.00
N PRO A 61 -0.60 -12.14 12.35
CA PRO A 61 -0.47 -11.58 11.02
C PRO A 61 0.15 -10.18 11.05
N SER A 62 1.08 -9.90 10.14
CA SER A 62 1.79 -8.62 10.06
C SER A 62 1.52 -7.84 8.78
N ALA A 63 1.52 -8.50 7.63
CA ALA A 63 1.36 -7.87 6.32
C ALA A 63 0.42 -8.69 5.43
N VAL A 64 -0.27 -8.02 4.51
CA VAL A 64 -1.18 -8.67 3.57
C VAL A 64 -1.05 -8.08 2.16
N VAL A 65 -1.11 -8.95 1.16
CA VAL A 65 -1.28 -8.56 -0.23
C VAL A 65 -2.40 -9.39 -0.84
N VAL A 66 -3.18 -8.77 -1.72
CA VAL A 66 -4.30 -9.40 -2.41
C VAL A 66 -4.00 -9.47 -3.90
N THR A 67 -4.27 -10.62 -4.49
CA THR A 67 -4.31 -10.84 -5.95
C THR A 67 -5.76 -11.03 -6.38
N GLU A 68 -5.99 -11.52 -7.59
CA GLU A 68 -7.35 -11.62 -8.16
C GLU A 68 -8.34 -12.38 -7.25
N ASP A 69 -7.97 -13.57 -6.78
CA ASP A 69 -8.83 -14.49 -6.01
C ASP A 69 -8.22 -14.92 -4.66
N ARG A 70 -7.04 -14.40 -4.30
CA ARG A 70 -6.29 -14.84 -3.12
C ARG A 70 -5.70 -13.70 -2.32
N ALA A 71 -5.64 -13.89 -1.01
CA ALA A 71 -4.86 -13.07 -0.12
C ALA A 71 -3.66 -13.87 0.41
N TYR A 72 -2.52 -13.21 0.49
CA TYR A 72 -1.29 -13.73 1.06
C TYR A 72 -0.97 -12.94 2.31
N VAL A 73 -0.90 -13.64 3.43
CA VAL A 73 -0.71 -13.02 4.74
C VAL A 73 0.57 -13.53 5.37
N ALA A 74 1.48 -12.63 5.69
CA ALA A 74 2.63 -12.97 6.52
C ALA A 74 2.18 -13.19 7.96
N THR A 75 2.56 -14.33 8.54
CA THR A 75 2.24 -14.69 9.92
C THR A 75 3.50 -15.07 10.67
N ALA A 76 3.61 -14.58 11.90
CA ALA A 76 4.71 -14.89 12.78
C ALA A 76 4.25 -15.82 13.91
N SER A 77 5.01 -16.88 14.19
CA SER A 77 4.77 -17.79 15.29
C SER A 77 6.05 -18.01 16.10
N ALA A 78 5.93 -18.69 17.24
CA ALA A 78 7.10 -19.00 18.08
C ALA A 78 8.10 -19.98 17.42
N SER A 79 7.68 -20.70 16.40
CA SER A 79 8.49 -21.76 15.76
C SER A 79 9.01 -21.36 14.37
N HIS A 80 8.29 -20.55 13.62
CA HIS A 80 8.61 -20.13 12.25
C HIS A 80 7.69 -18.99 11.81
N ASP A 81 8.07 -18.30 10.76
CA ASP A 81 7.19 -17.41 10.03
C ASP A 81 6.65 -18.13 8.80
N ASP A 82 5.46 -17.76 8.38
CA ASP A 82 4.77 -18.33 7.23
C ASP A 82 4.20 -17.25 6.33
N VAL A 83 3.94 -17.60 5.08
CA VAL A 83 2.99 -16.89 4.23
C VAL A 83 1.78 -17.78 4.02
N SER A 84 0.67 -17.45 4.68
CA SER A 84 -0.62 -18.14 4.54
C SER A 84 -1.35 -17.66 3.30
N VAL A 85 -1.93 -18.58 2.53
CA VAL A 85 -2.74 -18.28 1.35
C VAL A 85 -4.20 -18.48 1.68
N ILE A 86 -4.97 -17.42 1.59
CA ILE A 86 -6.42 -17.45 1.82
C ILE A 86 -7.11 -17.35 0.46
N ASP A 87 -7.98 -18.31 0.18
CA ASP A 87 -8.89 -18.27 -0.95
C ASP A 87 -10.07 -17.35 -0.60
N LEU A 88 -10.30 -16.32 -1.44
CA LEU A 88 -11.27 -15.27 -1.14
C LEU A 88 -12.72 -15.65 -1.46
N ASP A 89 -12.94 -16.71 -2.25
CA ASP A 89 -14.28 -17.23 -2.52
C ASP A 89 -14.75 -18.14 -1.38
N THR A 90 -13.87 -19.02 -0.89
CA THR A 90 -14.19 -19.98 0.16
C THR A 90 -13.92 -19.47 1.57
N HIS A 91 -13.17 -18.38 1.70
CA HIS A 91 -12.73 -17.80 2.97
C HIS A 91 -11.94 -18.80 3.84
N THR A 92 -11.09 -19.59 3.23
CA THR A 92 -10.29 -20.61 3.92
C THR A 92 -8.81 -20.51 3.58
N VAL A 93 -7.94 -20.91 4.52
CA VAL A 93 -6.53 -21.08 4.24
C VAL A 93 -6.36 -22.34 3.37
N VAL A 94 -5.85 -22.17 2.15
CA VAL A 94 -5.69 -23.25 1.16
C VAL A 94 -4.25 -23.74 1.04
N ALA A 95 -3.28 -22.91 1.43
CA ALA A 95 -1.86 -23.26 1.43
C ALA A 95 -1.12 -22.43 2.49
N THR A 96 0.06 -22.91 2.87
CA THR A 96 0.98 -22.20 3.76
C THR A 96 2.40 -22.46 3.30
N PHE A 97 3.18 -21.39 3.09
CA PHE A 97 4.58 -21.44 2.70
C PHE A 97 5.44 -21.10 3.90
N PRO A 98 6.15 -22.06 4.50
CA PRO A 98 7.09 -21.76 5.56
C PRO A 98 8.22 -20.87 5.04
N VAL A 99 8.52 -19.82 5.77
CA VAL A 99 9.62 -18.92 5.49
C VAL A 99 10.49 -18.77 6.73
N ALA A 100 11.70 -18.28 6.57
CA ALA A 100 12.53 -18.04 7.73
C ALA A 100 12.06 -16.78 8.48
N PHE A 101 12.39 -16.66 9.76
CA PHE A 101 11.98 -15.56 10.63
C PHE A 101 12.29 -14.17 10.07
N GLY A 102 11.51 -13.19 10.52
CA GLY A 102 11.74 -11.78 10.32
C GLY A 102 11.06 -11.20 9.06
N VAL A 103 9.90 -11.72 8.65
CA VAL A 103 9.10 -11.12 7.57
C VAL A 103 8.53 -9.78 8.04
N THR A 104 8.90 -8.70 7.36
CA THR A 104 8.48 -7.32 7.67
C THR A 104 7.65 -6.67 6.57
N ALA A 105 7.73 -7.16 5.34
CA ALA A 105 7.00 -6.60 4.20
C ALA A 105 6.61 -7.68 3.19
N LEU A 106 5.47 -7.50 2.54
CA LEU A 106 5.01 -8.35 1.42
C LEU A 106 4.70 -7.52 0.18
N THR A 107 4.95 -8.12 -0.99
CA THR A 107 4.42 -7.61 -2.26
C THR A 107 4.20 -8.78 -3.23
N ALA A 108 3.27 -8.61 -4.18
CA ALA A 108 2.97 -9.62 -5.19
C ALA A 108 3.44 -9.15 -6.57
N SER A 109 3.88 -10.06 -7.43
CA SER A 109 4.08 -9.75 -8.85
C SER A 109 2.73 -9.38 -9.50
N PRO A 110 2.74 -8.51 -10.53
CA PRO A 110 1.51 -8.08 -11.19
C PRO A 110 0.68 -9.21 -11.80
N ASP A 111 1.32 -10.33 -12.16
CA ASP A 111 0.67 -11.53 -12.68
C ASP A 111 0.21 -12.51 -11.57
N GLY A 112 0.40 -12.14 -10.30
CA GLY A 112 0.01 -12.93 -9.14
C GLY A 112 0.78 -14.25 -8.94
N LYS A 113 1.81 -14.55 -9.75
CA LYS A 113 2.52 -15.84 -9.69
C LYS A 113 3.64 -15.89 -8.67
N ARG A 114 4.13 -14.72 -8.25
CA ARG A 114 5.21 -14.61 -7.26
C ARG A 114 4.81 -13.71 -6.13
N ILE A 115 5.11 -14.16 -4.92
CA ILE A 115 5.02 -13.35 -3.71
C ILE A 115 6.44 -13.12 -3.22
N TYR A 116 6.73 -11.89 -2.88
CA TYR A 116 8.01 -11.46 -2.35
C TYR A 116 7.85 -11.04 -0.90
N ALA A 117 8.58 -11.67 -0.01
CA ALA A 117 8.58 -11.36 1.41
C ALA A 117 9.95 -10.76 1.80
N GLY A 118 9.95 -9.49 2.18
CA GLY A 118 11.13 -8.82 2.72
C GLY A 118 11.39 -9.28 4.14
N ARG A 119 12.63 -9.72 4.43
CA ARG A 119 13.00 -10.27 5.73
C ARG A 119 14.18 -9.53 6.35
N THR A 120 14.07 -9.38 7.64
CA THR A 120 15.13 -8.86 8.52
C THR A 120 15.61 -10.00 9.40
N ALA A 121 16.91 -10.30 9.36
CA ALA A 121 17.56 -11.26 10.23
C ALA A 121 18.84 -10.62 10.80
N ASP A 122 19.20 -10.91 12.01
CA ASP A 122 20.30 -10.32 12.83
C ASP A 122 21.12 -9.19 12.17
N ASP A 123 21.97 -9.51 11.20
CA ASP A 123 22.81 -8.55 10.46
C ASP A 123 22.58 -8.64 8.94
N ARG A 124 21.48 -9.21 8.49
CA ARG A 124 21.24 -9.46 7.06
C ARG A 124 19.82 -9.16 6.68
N VAL A 125 19.63 -8.66 5.46
CA VAL A 125 18.35 -8.43 4.83
C VAL A 125 18.29 -9.20 3.51
N ASP A 126 17.19 -9.89 3.30
CA ASP A 126 16.96 -10.66 2.08
C ASP A 126 15.47 -10.61 1.66
N ILE A 127 15.19 -11.05 0.45
CA ILE A 127 13.84 -11.19 -0.08
C ILE A 127 13.60 -12.67 -0.33
N THR A 128 12.63 -13.25 0.38
CA THR A 128 12.12 -14.58 0.05
C THR A 128 11.18 -14.46 -1.15
N VAL A 129 11.40 -15.29 -2.16
CA VAL A 129 10.59 -15.36 -3.38
C VAL A 129 9.79 -16.65 -3.33
N ILE A 130 8.47 -16.55 -3.33
CA ILE A 130 7.55 -17.68 -3.36
C ILE A 130 6.93 -17.73 -4.76
N ASP A 131 7.27 -18.75 -5.54
CA ASP A 131 6.58 -19.09 -6.78
C ASP A 131 5.34 -19.92 -6.41
N VAL A 132 4.17 -19.32 -6.47
CA VAL A 132 2.92 -19.93 -6.01
C VAL A 132 2.39 -20.99 -6.96
N VAL A 133 2.84 -20.97 -8.22
CA VAL A 133 2.44 -21.97 -9.23
C VAL A 133 3.32 -23.21 -9.14
N ALA A 134 4.62 -23.00 -8.98
CA ALA A 134 5.59 -24.09 -8.86
C ALA A 134 5.76 -24.59 -7.41
N GLU A 135 5.13 -23.93 -6.44
CA GLU A 135 5.26 -24.19 -4.99
C GLU A 135 6.72 -24.23 -4.55
N ARG A 136 7.50 -23.24 -5.02
CA ARG A 136 8.93 -23.15 -4.73
C ARG A 136 9.24 -21.87 -3.96
N VAL A 137 10.18 -22.01 -3.04
CA VAL A 137 10.68 -20.89 -2.25
C VAL A 137 12.16 -20.69 -2.56
N GLY A 138 12.55 -19.47 -2.88
CA GLY A 138 13.93 -19.03 -3.12
C GLY A 138 14.27 -17.81 -2.29
N THR A 139 15.52 -17.36 -2.33
CA THR A 139 15.98 -16.18 -1.57
C THR A 139 16.88 -15.31 -2.44
N ILE A 140 16.69 -14.00 -2.36
CA ILE A 140 17.55 -12.97 -2.96
C ILE A 140 18.24 -12.24 -1.80
N ASP A 141 19.55 -12.39 -1.69
CA ASP A 141 20.34 -11.61 -0.75
C ASP A 141 20.49 -10.18 -1.25
N ILE A 142 20.07 -9.18 -0.46
CA ILE A 142 20.11 -7.76 -0.85
C ILE A 142 21.04 -6.93 0.03
N GLY A 143 21.61 -7.51 1.09
CA GLY A 143 22.60 -6.83 1.87
C GLY A 143 22.76 -7.33 3.30
N GLN A 144 23.78 -6.82 3.92
CA GLN A 144 24.10 -7.08 5.32
C GLN A 144 24.65 -5.82 5.97
N GLY A 145 24.46 -5.70 7.25
CA GLY A 145 24.97 -4.59 8.05
C GLY A 145 24.36 -4.59 9.45
N PRO A 146 25.02 -3.92 10.40
CA PRO A 146 24.52 -3.84 11.77
C PRO A 146 23.14 -3.20 11.83
N ALA A 147 22.20 -3.88 12.48
CA ALA A 147 20.81 -3.46 12.63
C ALA A 147 20.09 -3.19 11.26
N ALA A 148 20.50 -3.90 10.20
CA ALA A 148 19.85 -3.77 8.91
C ALA A 148 18.42 -4.32 8.99
N CYS A 149 17.44 -3.54 8.48
CA CYS A 149 16.04 -3.95 8.38
C CYS A 149 15.47 -3.54 7.02
N ILE A 150 14.47 -4.32 6.56
CA ILE A 150 13.63 -3.93 5.42
C ILE A 150 12.40 -3.24 5.97
N ASP A 151 12.23 -1.97 5.65
CA ASP A 151 11.08 -1.17 6.08
C ASP A 151 9.89 -1.34 5.12
N ALA A 152 10.15 -1.49 3.82
CA ALA A 152 9.13 -1.68 2.80
C ALA A 152 9.66 -2.42 1.56
N LEU A 153 8.76 -3.08 0.83
CA LEU A 153 9.05 -3.79 -0.39
C LEU A 153 7.93 -3.56 -1.41
N ARG A 154 8.28 -3.21 -2.64
CA ARG A 154 7.33 -3.05 -3.75
C ARG A 154 7.91 -3.65 -5.04
N VAL A 155 7.02 -4.05 -5.93
CA VAL A 155 7.34 -4.48 -7.29
C VAL A 155 6.84 -3.43 -8.28
N ASP A 156 7.55 -3.24 -9.39
CA ASP A 156 7.07 -2.35 -10.45
C ASP A 156 5.88 -2.96 -11.21
N PRO A 157 5.08 -2.14 -11.91
CA PRO A 157 3.91 -2.63 -12.66
C PRO A 157 4.24 -3.64 -13.77
N ASP A 158 5.49 -3.65 -14.23
CA ASP A 158 5.97 -4.61 -15.24
C ASP A 158 6.45 -5.93 -14.63
N GLY A 159 6.55 -6.02 -13.31
CA GLY A 159 7.07 -7.19 -12.59
C GLY A 159 8.56 -7.44 -12.76
N LYS A 160 9.32 -6.45 -13.28
CA LYS A 160 10.73 -6.61 -13.62
C LYS A 160 11.68 -6.19 -12.50
N ARG A 161 11.25 -5.30 -11.64
CA ARG A 161 12.08 -4.74 -10.58
C ARG A 161 11.37 -4.80 -9.24
N LEU A 162 12.17 -5.09 -8.22
CA LEU A 162 11.78 -4.96 -6.82
C LEU A 162 12.50 -3.74 -6.24
N TYR A 163 11.79 -2.99 -5.45
CA TYR A 163 12.27 -1.85 -4.69
C TYR A 163 12.19 -2.20 -3.23
N ALA A 164 13.33 -2.30 -2.57
CA ALA A 164 13.42 -2.56 -1.14
C ALA A 164 13.95 -1.33 -0.42
N ALA A 165 13.19 -0.82 0.53
CA ALA A 165 13.64 0.19 1.46
C ALA A 165 14.40 -0.49 2.60
N VAL A 166 15.65 -0.14 2.77
CA VAL A 166 16.52 -0.75 3.78
C VAL A 166 17.12 0.35 4.64
N THR A 167 16.98 0.19 5.96
CA THR A 167 17.62 1.04 6.96
C THR A 167 18.64 0.22 7.75
N ASP A 168 19.80 0.79 8.05
CA ASP A 168 20.81 0.23 8.94
C ASP A 168 21.46 1.32 9.81
N ALA A 169 22.49 0.98 10.54
CA ALA A 169 23.21 1.92 11.43
C ALA A 169 23.88 3.09 10.66
N VAL A 170 24.09 2.96 9.35
CA VAL A 170 24.72 3.99 8.50
C VAL A 170 23.69 4.95 7.91
N GLY A 171 22.46 4.49 7.70
CA GLY A 171 21.37 5.27 7.13
C GLY A 171 20.39 4.44 6.30
N SER A 172 19.51 5.13 5.60
CA SER A 172 18.47 4.49 4.80
C SER A 172 18.77 4.59 3.31
N ARG A 173 18.42 3.55 2.57
CA ARG A 173 18.65 3.43 1.14
C ARG A 173 17.52 2.67 0.45
N LEU A 174 17.29 3.02 -0.79
CA LEU A 174 16.45 2.27 -1.71
C LEU A 174 17.34 1.33 -2.51
N ILE A 175 17.04 0.03 -2.45
CA ILE A 175 17.72 -1.01 -3.23
C ILE A 175 16.81 -1.43 -4.37
N VAL A 176 17.33 -1.39 -5.60
CA VAL A 176 16.64 -1.85 -6.80
C VAL A 176 17.20 -3.20 -7.20
N VAL A 177 16.33 -4.19 -7.26
CA VAL A 177 16.65 -5.58 -7.60
C VAL A 177 15.96 -5.96 -8.91
N ASP A 178 16.68 -6.61 -9.79
CA ASP A 178 16.12 -7.25 -10.98
C ASP A 178 15.37 -8.53 -10.54
N ALA A 179 14.08 -8.57 -10.79
CA ALA A 179 13.21 -9.68 -10.33
C ALA A 179 13.42 -10.99 -11.12
N GLU A 180 13.97 -10.90 -12.34
CA GLU A 180 14.24 -12.07 -13.17
C GLU A 180 15.61 -12.69 -12.84
N THR A 181 16.64 -11.85 -12.77
CA THR A 181 18.01 -12.31 -12.50
C THR A 181 18.35 -12.42 -11.03
N SER A 182 17.48 -11.92 -10.15
CA SER A 182 17.67 -11.88 -8.69
C SER A 182 18.94 -11.10 -8.28
N ARG A 183 19.29 -10.06 -9.00
CA ARG A 183 20.51 -9.28 -8.76
C ARG A 183 20.21 -7.84 -8.37
N VAL A 184 20.94 -7.35 -7.38
CA VAL A 184 20.93 -5.92 -7.07
C VAL A 184 21.48 -5.14 -8.25
N GLN A 185 20.68 -4.23 -8.78
CA GLN A 185 21.03 -3.35 -9.91
C GLN A 185 21.56 -2.01 -9.42
N ARG A 186 20.95 -1.45 -8.37
CA ARG A 186 21.21 -0.09 -7.89
C ARG A 186 21.01 0.02 -6.39
N VAL A 187 21.72 0.97 -5.78
CA VAL A 187 21.55 1.37 -4.39
C VAL A 187 21.54 2.90 -4.36
N ILE A 188 20.43 3.47 -3.90
CA ILE A 188 20.19 4.91 -3.86
C ILE A 188 20.09 5.34 -2.41
N GLY A 189 20.99 6.21 -1.94
CA GLY A 189 20.95 6.74 -0.57
C GLY A 189 19.79 7.73 -0.39
N VAL A 190 19.04 7.59 0.71
CA VAL A 190 17.94 8.49 1.06
C VAL A 190 18.31 9.36 2.28
N GLY A 191 19.07 8.80 3.20
CA GLY A 191 19.56 9.51 4.39
C GLY A 191 18.62 9.39 5.59
N SER A 192 17.40 9.91 5.49
CA SER A 192 16.41 9.83 6.58
C SER A 192 15.76 8.45 6.70
N PRO A 193 15.28 8.06 7.88
CA PRO A 193 14.64 6.75 8.09
C PRO A 193 13.43 6.58 7.19
N ILE A 194 13.46 5.56 6.33
CA ILE A 194 12.36 5.23 5.45
C ILE A 194 11.26 4.52 6.26
N ARG A 195 10.00 4.77 5.92
CA ARG A 195 8.82 4.10 6.50
C ARG A 195 8.08 3.27 5.49
N ASP A 196 7.93 3.81 4.28
CA ASP A 196 7.25 3.11 3.20
C ASP A 196 7.71 3.65 1.85
N ILE A 197 7.39 2.93 0.80
CA ILE A 197 7.66 3.33 -0.58
C ILE A 197 6.47 2.99 -1.47
N ALA A 198 6.27 3.80 -2.51
CA ALA A 198 5.29 3.52 -3.54
C ALA A 198 5.84 3.90 -4.92
N TYR A 199 5.36 3.22 -5.97
CA TYR A 199 5.77 3.47 -7.34
C TYR A 199 4.68 4.20 -8.11
N ALA A 200 5.05 5.24 -8.86
CA ALA A 200 4.15 5.90 -9.80
C ALA A 200 4.95 6.61 -10.91
N GLY A 201 4.49 6.51 -12.14
CA GLY A 201 4.97 7.31 -13.27
C GLY A 201 6.47 7.23 -13.57
N GLY A 202 7.14 6.11 -13.28
CA GLY A 202 8.60 5.98 -13.47
C GLY A 202 9.43 6.54 -12.31
N ALA A 203 8.80 6.94 -11.23
CA ALA A 203 9.44 7.39 -9.99
C ALA A 203 9.07 6.49 -8.81
N VAL A 204 9.91 6.48 -7.79
CA VAL A 204 9.61 5.91 -6.48
C VAL A 204 9.40 7.05 -5.49
N TYR A 205 8.26 7.05 -4.84
CA TYR A 205 7.93 7.94 -3.74
C TYR A 205 8.37 7.26 -2.45
N VAL A 206 9.27 7.89 -1.73
CA VAL A 206 9.86 7.35 -0.50
C VAL A 206 9.36 8.16 0.68
N LEU A 207 8.57 7.54 1.53
CA LEU A 207 8.11 8.14 2.78
C LEU A 207 9.18 8.02 3.84
N THR A 208 9.58 9.12 4.42
CA THR A 208 10.52 9.15 5.54
C THR A 208 9.86 9.75 6.78
N SER A 209 10.33 9.36 7.94
CA SER A 209 9.91 9.95 9.22
C SER A 209 11.08 10.01 10.16
N ASP A 210 11.55 11.20 10.41
CA ASP A 210 12.64 11.49 11.36
C ASP A 210 12.09 12.25 12.56
N ARG A 211 12.58 11.94 13.76
CA ARG A 211 12.09 12.55 15.00
C ARG A 211 12.46 14.04 15.13
N ALA A 212 13.50 14.48 14.45
CA ALA A 212 13.99 15.86 14.55
C ALA A 212 13.36 16.78 13.50
N VAL A 213 13.13 16.27 12.29
CA VAL A 213 12.64 17.08 11.16
C VAL A 213 11.21 16.73 10.72
N GLY A 214 10.64 15.65 11.23
CA GLY A 214 9.30 15.20 10.87
C GLY A 214 9.27 14.29 9.64
N GLY A 215 8.08 14.15 9.05
CA GLY A 215 7.84 13.32 7.87
C GLY A 215 8.04 14.07 6.57
N ALA A 216 8.52 13.35 5.55
CA ALA A 216 8.62 13.87 4.19
C ALA A 216 8.39 12.77 3.15
N VAL A 217 7.97 13.15 1.96
CA VAL A 217 7.97 12.30 0.77
C VAL A 217 9.05 12.79 -0.18
N HIS A 218 10.00 11.91 -0.50
CA HIS A 218 11.02 12.15 -1.52
C HIS A 218 10.62 11.45 -2.81
N VAL A 219 10.65 12.18 -3.91
CA VAL A 219 10.39 11.63 -5.26
C VAL A 219 11.73 11.30 -5.89
N ILE A 220 11.97 10.02 -6.18
CA ILE A 220 13.19 9.53 -6.80
C ILE A 220 12.90 9.17 -8.26
N ASP A 221 13.47 9.90 -9.20
CA ASP A 221 13.44 9.58 -10.62
C ASP A 221 14.34 8.39 -10.91
N LEU A 222 13.77 7.31 -11.44
CA LEU A 222 14.47 6.06 -11.69
C LEU A 222 15.35 6.08 -12.95
N SER A 223 15.24 7.12 -13.78
CA SER A 223 16.11 7.29 -14.95
C SER A 223 17.44 7.94 -14.57
N THR A 224 17.41 8.78 -13.54
CA THR A 224 18.58 9.56 -13.07
C THR A 224 19.13 9.07 -11.73
N ASP A 225 18.38 8.23 -11.01
CA ASP A 225 18.67 7.77 -9.64
C ASP A 225 18.81 8.92 -8.61
N ARG A 226 18.04 9.98 -8.81
CA ARG A 226 18.14 11.18 -7.98
C ARG A 226 16.79 11.55 -7.36
N VAL A 227 16.85 12.09 -6.17
CA VAL A 227 15.73 12.81 -5.59
C VAL A 227 15.51 14.08 -6.43
N THR A 228 14.35 14.19 -7.06
CA THR A 228 13.95 15.36 -7.85
C THR A 228 13.15 16.35 -7.04
N ASP A 229 12.34 15.84 -6.11
CA ASP A 229 11.44 16.64 -5.31
C ASP A 229 11.34 16.10 -3.89
N THR A 230 10.97 16.99 -2.96
CA THR A 230 10.72 16.64 -1.56
C THR A 230 9.52 17.43 -1.08
N VAL A 231 8.53 16.71 -0.53
CA VAL A 231 7.33 17.28 0.09
C VAL A 231 7.43 17.09 1.58
N GLU A 232 7.55 18.18 2.33
CA GLU A 232 7.52 18.14 3.79
C GLU A 232 6.09 17.95 4.29
N LEU A 233 5.86 16.95 5.10
CA LEU A 233 4.55 16.64 5.70
C LEU A 233 4.46 17.08 7.15
N GLY A 234 5.61 17.10 7.83
CA GLY A 234 5.65 17.17 9.29
C GLY A 234 5.17 15.84 9.90
N GLY A 235 4.62 15.88 11.10
CA GLY A 235 4.00 14.72 11.75
C GLY A 235 4.90 13.49 11.93
N ALA A 236 4.29 12.31 11.95
CA ALA A 236 4.96 11.02 12.09
C ALA A 236 4.31 9.98 11.15
N PRO A 237 4.49 10.12 9.83
CA PRO A 237 3.86 9.25 8.86
C PRO A 237 4.44 7.84 8.92
N THR A 238 3.57 6.85 8.60
CA THR A 238 3.88 5.43 8.74
C THR A 238 3.65 4.60 7.49
N GLN A 239 2.73 5.02 6.60
CA GLN A 239 2.38 4.27 5.39
C GLN A 239 2.13 5.21 4.22
N LEU A 240 2.48 4.76 3.01
CA LEU A 240 2.28 5.45 1.74
C LEU A 240 1.73 4.49 0.70
N VAL A 241 0.56 4.77 0.15
CA VAL A 241 -0.03 3.99 -0.94
C VAL A 241 -0.49 4.89 -2.08
N MET A 242 -0.40 4.42 -3.32
CA MET A 242 -0.86 5.15 -4.50
C MET A 242 -2.31 4.80 -4.83
N SER A 243 -3.06 5.78 -5.35
CA SER A 243 -4.31 5.49 -6.05
C SER A 243 -4.05 4.63 -7.29
N PRO A 244 -5.01 3.82 -7.76
CA PRO A 244 -4.84 2.97 -8.94
C PRO A 244 -4.47 3.75 -10.22
N ASP A 245 -4.97 4.97 -10.36
CA ASP A 245 -4.63 5.88 -11.46
C ASP A 245 -3.30 6.63 -11.26
N GLN A 246 -2.62 6.40 -10.13
CA GLN A 246 -1.35 7.02 -9.75
C GLN A 246 -1.37 8.55 -9.64
N THR A 247 -2.54 9.17 -9.60
CA THR A 247 -2.66 10.64 -9.49
C THR A 247 -2.62 11.15 -8.06
N ARG A 248 -2.80 10.25 -7.09
CA ARG A 248 -2.82 10.58 -5.66
C ARG A 248 -2.01 9.58 -4.86
N ALA A 249 -1.41 10.07 -3.79
CA ALA A 249 -0.82 9.25 -2.75
C ALA A 249 -1.56 9.47 -1.42
N TYR A 250 -1.89 8.40 -0.73
CA TYR A 250 -2.52 8.40 0.58
C TYR A 250 -1.47 8.09 1.63
N ILE A 251 -1.36 8.94 2.62
CA ILE A 251 -0.29 8.87 3.63
C ILE A 251 -0.93 8.81 5.02
N VAL A 252 -0.73 7.71 5.70
CA VAL A 252 -1.13 7.57 7.11
C VAL A 252 -0.15 8.38 7.96
N ASP A 253 -0.66 9.41 8.63
CA ASP A 253 0.12 10.28 9.49
C ASP A 253 -0.57 10.44 10.83
N TYR A 254 0.00 9.92 11.87
CA TYR A 254 -0.40 9.88 13.27
C TYR A 254 -1.93 9.81 13.55
N ASP A 255 -2.69 10.87 13.25
CA ASP A 255 -4.13 11.01 13.53
C ASP A 255 -4.99 11.26 12.28
N ARG A 256 -4.40 11.21 11.10
CA ARG A 256 -5.04 11.55 9.82
C ARG A 256 -4.49 10.73 8.67
N VAL A 257 -5.20 10.78 7.54
CA VAL A 257 -4.67 10.36 6.25
C VAL A 257 -4.54 11.59 5.35
N ALA A 258 -3.31 11.96 5.01
CA ALA A 258 -3.06 13.04 4.07
C ALA A 258 -3.24 12.55 2.62
N VAL A 259 -3.82 13.36 1.77
CA VAL A 259 -4.01 13.10 0.34
C VAL A 259 -3.07 14.01 -0.44
N LEU A 260 -2.04 13.45 -1.05
CA LEU A 260 -1.04 14.16 -1.83
C LEU A 260 -1.34 14.01 -3.33
N CYS A 261 -1.35 15.10 -4.08
CA CYS A 261 -1.35 15.07 -5.55
C CYS A 261 0.03 14.69 -6.06
N THR A 262 0.13 13.68 -6.91
CA THR A 262 1.42 13.25 -7.49
C THR A 262 1.90 14.16 -8.62
N LEU A 263 1.00 14.97 -9.19
CA LEU A 263 1.31 15.88 -10.30
C LEU A 263 1.78 17.26 -9.80
N SER A 264 1.07 17.84 -8.83
CA SER A 264 1.43 19.15 -8.27
C SER A 264 2.33 19.05 -7.04
N LEU A 265 2.44 17.87 -6.43
CA LEU A 265 3.13 17.61 -5.16
C LEU A 265 2.58 18.43 -3.99
N GLU A 266 1.30 18.77 -4.06
CA GLU A 266 0.59 19.50 -3.01
C GLU A 266 -0.31 18.54 -2.21
N VAL A 267 -0.42 18.79 -0.91
CA VAL A 267 -1.40 18.09 -0.06
C VAL A 267 -2.78 18.70 -0.35
N LEU A 268 -3.66 17.90 -0.95
CA LEU A 268 -5.00 18.32 -1.38
C LEU A 268 -6.02 18.27 -0.25
N ASP A 269 -5.90 17.28 0.65
CA ASP A 269 -6.89 17.01 1.67
C ASP A 269 -6.26 16.30 2.88
N SER A 270 -6.99 16.28 3.99
CA SER A 270 -6.61 15.62 5.23
C SER A 270 -7.84 14.93 5.82
N LEU A 271 -7.89 13.60 5.70
CA LEU A 271 -9.01 12.78 6.14
C LEU A 271 -8.82 12.39 7.61
N SER A 272 -9.83 12.68 8.41
CA SER A 272 -9.86 12.28 9.82
C SER A 272 -10.78 11.08 10.02
N VAL A 273 -10.38 10.17 10.90
CA VAL A 273 -11.18 9.05 11.38
C VAL A 273 -11.34 9.16 12.89
N ASP A 274 -12.34 8.47 13.47
CA ASP A 274 -12.67 8.63 14.90
C ASP A 274 -11.54 8.16 15.84
N ALA A 275 -10.81 7.12 15.42
CA ALA A 275 -9.65 6.63 16.14
C ALA A 275 -8.39 6.86 15.28
N ARG A 276 -7.21 6.65 15.86
CA ARG A 276 -5.95 6.78 15.15
C ARG A 276 -5.88 5.79 13.98
N PRO A 277 -5.67 6.23 12.72
CA PRO A 277 -5.52 5.34 11.59
C PRO A 277 -4.26 4.48 11.74
N SER A 278 -4.37 3.20 11.35
CA SER A 278 -3.25 2.27 11.34
C SER A 278 -2.73 1.99 9.94
N CYS A 279 -3.63 1.81 8.97
CA CYS A 279 -3.28 1.51 7.59
C CYS A 279 -4.41 1.93 6.63
N VAL A 280 -4.07 2.00 5.35
CA VAL A 280 -4.98 2.46 4.30
C VAL A 280 -4.79 1.64 3.02
N ALA A 281 -5.89 1.38 2.31
CA ALA A 281 -5.87 0.76 0.99
C ALA A 281 -6.87 1.45 0.05
N PRO A 282 -6.47 1.83 -1.16
CA PRO A 282 -7.41 2.26 -2.20
C PRO A 282 -8.14 1.05 -2.77
N GLY A 283 -9.42 1.22 -3.10
CA GLY A 283 -10.17 0.25 -3.88
C GLY A 283 -9.59 0.09 -5.29
N VAL A 284 -9.76 -1.07 -5.89
CA VAL A 284 -9.19 -1.40 -7.21
C VAL A 284 -9.70 -0.47 -8.31
N ASP A 285 -10.94 -0.01 -8.19
CA ASP A 285 -11.58 0.92 -9.12
C ASP A 285 -11.22 2.40 -8.87
N GLY A 286 -10.50 2.67 -7.76
CA GLY A 286 -10.14 4.02 -7.34
C GLY A 286 -11.29 4.86 -6.78
N SER A 287 -12.50 4.31 -6.71
CA SER A 287 -13.69 5.04 -6.22
C SER A 287 -13.80 5.08 -4.70
N HIS A 288 -13.08 4.21 -4.00
CA HIS A 288 -13.11 4.09 -2.55
C HIS A 288 -11.71 4.10 -1.94
N LEU A 289 -11.64 4.60 -0.72
CA LEU A 289 -10.46 4.52 0.13
C LEU A 289 -10.88 3.89 1.47
N TYR A 290 -10.24 2.79 1.82
CA TYR A 290 -10.46 2.09 3.08
C TYR A 290 -9.39 2.51 4.08
N VAL A 291 -9.81 3.04 5.21
CA VAL A 291 -8.91 3.46 6.31
C VAL A 291 -9.23 2.62 7.52
N ALA A 292 -8.30 1.77 7.90
CA ALA A 292 -8.39 0.99 9.12
C ALA A 292 -7.78 1.74 10.32
N ASP A 293 -8.23 1.44 11.51
CA ASP A 293 -7.77 2.08 12.72
C ASP A 293 -7.36 1.08 13.83
N TYR A 294 -6.71 1.58 14.85
CA TYR A 294 -6.27 0.77 16.00
C TYR A 294 -7.41 0.23 16.86
N SER A 295 -8.64 0.71 16.68
CA SER A 295 -9.82 0.19 17.40
C SER A 295 -10.45 -1.04 16.72
N GLY A 296 -10.04 -1.37 15.50
CA GLY A 296 -10.66 -2.42 14.68
C GLY A 296 -11.82 -1.93 13.83
N ALA A 297 -11.91 -0.63 13.59
CA ALA A 297 -12.87 -0.08 12.64
C ALA A 297 -12.23 0.17 11.27
N VAL A 298 -13.05 0.11 10.23
CA VAL A 298 -12.74 0.49 8.87
C VAL A 298 -13.67 1.60 8.45
N THR A 299 -13.10 2.73 8.13
CA THR A 299 -13.81 3.89 7.58
C THR A 299 -13.62 3.91 6.09
N VAL A 300 -14.72 4.08 5.35
CA VAL A 300 -14.71 4.12 3.89
C VAL A 300 -15.03 5.51 3.43
N PHE A 301 -14.17 6.01 2.57
CA PHE A 301 -14.37 7.27 1.88
C PHE A 301 -14.65 7.01 0.41
N ALA A 302 -15.70 7.64 -0.13
CA ALA A 302 -15.87 7.77 -1.57
C ALA A 302 -14.87 8.81 -2.09
N VAL A 303 -14.10 8.45 -3.10
CA VAL A 303 -13.06 9.29 -3.69
C VAL A 303 -13.51 9.76 -5.06
N GLU A 304 -13.54 11.07 -5.28
CA GLU A 304 -13.81 11.62 -6.61
C GLU A 304 -12.63 11.30 -7.54
N SER A 305 -12.93 10.88 -8.77
CA SER A 305 -11.87 10.66 -9.75
C SER A 305 -11.12 11.96 -10.05
N ALA A 306 -9.82 11.88 -10.33
CA ALA A 306 -9.03 13.07 -10.69
C ALA A 306 -9.62 13.77 -11.94
N MET A 307 -10.20 13.02 -12.88
CA MET A 307 -10.86 13.55 -14.07
C MET A 307 -12.14 14.32 -13.73
N GLU A 308 -12.96 13.83 -12.80
CA GLU A 308 -14.17 14.52 -12.33
C GLU A 308 -13.82 15.80 -11.58
N SER A 309 -12.79 15.75 -10.75
CA SER A 309 -12.29 16.92 -10.04
C SER A 309 -11.77 18.00 -11.00
N LEU A 310 -10.97 17.63 -11.99
CA LEU A 310 -10.51 18.56 -13.04
C LEU A 310 -11.68 19.12 -13.87
N TYR A 311 -12.65 18.29 -14.23
CA TYR A 311 -13.82 18.68 -14.97
C TYR A 311 -14.68 19.68 -14.15
N THR A 312 -14.86 19.42 -12.87
CA THR A 312 -15.57 20.31 -11.95
C THR A 312 -14.85 21.66 -11.78
N GLN A 313 -13.52 21.66 -11.69
CA GLN A 313 -12.71 22.89 -11.63
C GLN A 313 -12.81 23.71 -12.92
N VAL A 314 -12.73 23.05 -14.09
CA VAL A 314 -12.90 23.71 -15.39
C VAL A 314 -14.30 24.33 -15.51
N LEU A 315 -15.35 23.60 -15.09
CA LEU A 315 -16.71 24.13 -15.06
C LEU A 315 -16.86 25.34 -14.11
N ALA A 316 -16.21 25.32 -12.97
CA ALA A 316 -16.26 26.41 -12.00
C ALA A 316 -15.52 27.67 -12.48
N THR A 317 -14.45 27.50 -13.29
CA THR A 317 -13.64 28.61 -13.81
C THR A 317 -14.15 29.16 -15.14
N ASP A 318 -14.76 28.34 -15.99
CA ASP A 318 -15.36 28.74 -17.27
C ASP A 318 -16.67 27.97 -17.56
N PRO A 319 -17.80 28.41 -16.97
CA PRO A 319 -19.11 27.78 -17.20
C PRO A 319 -19.57 27.81 -18.66
N SER A 320 -18.95 28.66 -19.49
CA SER A 320 -19.28 28.78 -20.92
C SER A 320 -18.58 27.75 -21.80
N ALA A 321 -17.51 27.11 -21.30
CA ALA A 321 -16.72 26.16 -22.05
C ALA A 321 -17.42 24.81 -22.24
N VAL A 322 -18.44 24.51 -21.46
CA VAL A 322 -19.14 23.22 -21.52
C VAL A 322 -20.57 23.43 -22.02
N ARG A 323 -20.75 23.43 -23.33
CA ARG A 323 -22.05 23.09 -23.91
C ARG A 323 -22.19 21.57 -23.89
N ALA A 324 -23.19 21.08 -23.17
CA ALA A 324 -23.57 19.66 -23.23
C ALA A 324 -23.66 19.22 -24.71
N PRO A 325 -23.07 18.08 -25.09
CA PRO A 325 -23.22 17.56 -26.42
C PRO A 325 -24.73 17.40 -26.69
N ARG A 326 -25.25 18.03 -27.74
CA ARG A 326 -26.63 17.82 -28.19
C ARG A 326 -26.77 16.34 -28.46
N SER A 327 -27.69 15.70 -27.76
CA SER A 327 -28.08 14.33 -28.08
C SER A 327 -28.39 14.26 -29.57
N LEU A 328 -27.64 13.46 -30.32
CA LEU A 328 -27.95 13.12 -31.68
C LEU A 328 -29.26 12.31 -31.62
N GLN A 329 -30.37 12.95 -31.95
CA GLN A 329 -31.61 12.22 -32.23
C GLN A 329 -31.35 11.31 -33.43
N PRO A 330 -31.71 10.02 -33.36
CA PRO A 330 -31.63 9.15 -34.53
C PRO A 330 -32.51 9.72 -35.62
N ALA A 331 -31.93 9.85 -36.81
CA ALA A 331 -32.69 10.22 -37.99
C ALA A 331 -33.77 9.14 -38.24
N THR A 332 -35.02 9.54 -38.18
CA THR A 332 -36.14 8.70 -38.62
C THR A 332 -36.06 8.58 -40.16
N VAL A 333 -35.92 7.33 -40.63
CA VAL A 333 -36.08 6.96 -42.04
C VAL A 333 -37.56 6.76 -42.31
#